data_3b7b6cec32bfa6eced91049534243f79
#
_entry.id   3b7b6cec32bfa6eced91049534243f79
#
_cell.length_a   1.000
_cell.length_b   1.000
_cell.length_c   1.000
_cell.angle_alpha   90.00
_cell.angle_beta   90.00
_cell.angle_gamma   90.00
#
_symmetry.space_group_name_H-M   'P 1'
#
loop_
_entity.id
_entity.type
_entity.pdbx_description
1 polymer ?
#
loop_
_entity_poly.entity_id
_entity_poly.type
_entity_poly.pdbx_seq_one_letter_code
_entity_poly.pdbx_strand_id
1 'polypeptide(L)'
;PAVSNALSRLREKFDDELFVRTGSGMVPTQKTENIIKDIQNALQLMQKSVNEPDEFNPETSERTFRISLGDINEGRILAILMNKLGKLAPHVKIESYYSGRDQVPHALATNELSFAVDPFIPNSKDTNSMKVFSDRFVVAHRANHYVSKIENITLEEMLKLKYINISNRKRGAYVVEMEMQKMQLQPEMALRAQHYLVTPEIVRSSDLCLLCAETFAKKHGLSYVELPFKV
;
A
#
# COMPACT_ATOMS: atom_id res chain seq x y z
N PRO A 1 29.15 15.46 -39.73
CA PRO A 1 29.83 16.22 -38.66
C PRO A 1 29.36 15.79 -37.26
N ALA A 2 28.05 15.65 -36.99
CA ALA A 2 27.51 15.36 -35.66
C ALA A 2 27.98 14.01 -35.10
N VAL A 3 27.95 12.94 -35.88
CA VAL A 3 28.37 11.60 -35.46
C VAL A 3 29.88 11.58 -35.16
N SER A 4 30.68 12.29 -35.95
CA SER A 4 32.14 12.36 -35.75
C SER A 4 32.50 13.07 -34.43
N ASN A 5 31.83 14.18 -34.13
CA ASN A 5 32.01 14.92 -32.88
C ASN A 5 31.56 14.09 -31.66
N ALA A 6 30.42 13.36 -31.77
CA ALA A 6 29.96 12.49 -30.72
C ALA A 6 30.97 11.37 -30.44
N LEU A 7 31.49 10.75 -31.50
CA LEU A 7 32.47 9.67 -31.37
C LEU A 7 33.77 10.18 -30.74
N SER A 8 34.28 11.38 -31.11
CA SER A 8 35.48 11.98 -30.46
C SER A 8 35.25 12.15 -28.96
N ARG A 9 34.11 12.67 -28.54
CA ARG A 9 33.80 12.84 -27.11
C ARG A 9 33.72 11.51 -26.36
N LEU A 10 33.21 10.45 -27.02
CA LEU A 10 33.15 9.11 -26.43
C LEU A 10 34.53 8.50 -26.30
N ARG A 11 35.43 8.69 -27.31
CA ARG A 11 36.82 8.25 -27.26
C ARG A 11 37.57 8.85 -26.06
N GLU A 12 37.44 10.15 -25.86
CA GLU A 12 38.03 10.83 -24.71
C GLU A 12 37.47 10.27 -23.39
N LYS A 13 36.12 10.07 -23.30
CA LYS A 13 35.49 9.62 -22.08
C LYS A 13 35.81 8.17 -21.71
N PHE A 14 35.96 7.30 -22.71
CA PHE A 14 36.29 5.89 -22.53
C PHE A 14 37.78 5.60 -22.55
N ASP A 15 38.59 6.59 -22.90
CA ASP A 15 40.04 6.43 -23.12
C ASP A 15 40.33 5.21 -24.07
N ASP A 16 39.64 5.21 -25.21
CA ASP A 16 39.69 4.12 -26.18
C ASP A 16 39.21 4.62 -27.56
N GLU A 17 39.88 4.16 -28.63
CA GLU A 17 39.49 4.51 -30.00
C GLU A 17 38.08 4.04 -30.40
N LEU A 18 37.51 3.12 -29.70
CA LEU A 18 36.22 2.47 -29.89
C LEU A 18 36.10 1.74 -31.23
N PHE A 19 36.54 2.34 -32.30
CA PHE A 19 36.58 1.73 -33.63
C PHE A 19 37.93 2.03 -34.29
N VAL A 20 38.56 1.02 -34.84
CA VAL A 20 39.85 1.11 -35.55
C VAL A 20 39.66 0.77 -37.01
N ARG A 21 40.42 1.42 -37.89
CA ARG A 21 40.40 1.18 -39.31
C ARG A 21 41.35 0.05 -39.66
N THR A 22 40.85 -0.95 -40.33
CA THR A 22 41.61 -2.08 -40.88
C THR A 22 41.55 -2.12 -42.41
N GLY A 23 42.26 -3.01 -43.04
CA GLY A 23 42.16 -3.21 -44.50
C GLY A 23 40.77 -3.64 -44.97
N SER A 24 39.94 -4.19 -44.10
CA SER A 24 38.58 -4.65 -44.36
C SER A 24 37.51 -3.62 -43.92
N GLY A 25 37.89 -2.45 -43.38
CA GLY A 25 36.95 -1.41 -42.94
C GLY A 25 37.14 -0.98 -41.49
N MET A 26 36.07 -0.43 -40.90
CA MET A 26 36.04 -0.07 -39.49
C MET A 26 35.61 -1.27 -38.66
N VAL A 27 36.37 -1.61 -37.63
CA VAL A 27 36.10 -2.69 -36.70
C VAL A 27 36.07 -2.17 -35.25
N PRO A 28 35.19 -2.69 -34.38
CA PRO A 28 35.19 -2.29 -32.98
C PRO A 28 36.43 -2.77 -32.23
N THR A 29 36.84 -2.02 -31.21
CA THR A 29 37.83 -2.47 -30.23
C THR A 29 37.22 -3.51 -29.29
N GLN A 30 38.09 -4.29 -28.61
CA GLN A 30 37.62 -5.25 -27.58
C GLN A 30 36.79 -4.57 -26.49
N LYS A 31 37.15 -3.33 -26.14
CA LYS A 31 36.40 -2.52 -25.17
C LYS A 31 35.01 -2.22 -25.68
N THR A 32 34.85 -1.85 -26.95
CA THR A 32 33.57 -1.62 -27.58
C THR A 32 32.71 -2.89 -27.61
N GLU A 33 33.27 -4.03 -27.96
CA GLU A 33 32.55 -5.31 -27.94
C GLU A 33 32.02 -5.67 -26.55
N ASN A 34 32.79 -5.37 -25.51
CA ASN A 34 32.39 -5.64 -24.13
C ASN A 34 31.24 -4.76 -23.65
N ILE A 35 31.18 -3.47 -24.05
CA ILE A 35 30.20 -2.51 -23.53
C ILE A 35 28.98 -2.30 -24.45
N ILE A 36 29.07 -2.69 -25.73
CA ILE A 36 28.04 -2.35 -26.72
C ILE A 36 26.67 -2.92 -26.39
N LYS A 37 26.62 -4.13 -25.84
CA LYS A 37 25.37 -4.78 -25.43
C LYS A 37 24.67 -4.01 -24.30
N ASP A 38 25.44 -3.56 -23.33
CA ASP A 38 24.90 -2.81 -22.19
C ASP A 38 24.38 -1.44 -22.63
N ILE A 39 25.13 -0.77 -23.53
CA ILE A 39 24.69 0.49 -24.13
C ILE A 39 23.41 0.31 -24.97
N GLN A 40 23.35 -0.75 -25.79
CA GLN A 40 22.15 -1.06 -26.57
C GLN A 40 20.94 -1.34 -25.68
N ASN A 41 21.11 -2.12 -24.61
CA ASN A 41 20.05 -2.38 -23.63
C ASN A 41 19.59 -1.09 -22.95
N ALA A 42 20.51 -0.24 -22.53
CA ALA A 42 20.20 1.06 -21.94
C ALA A 42 19.40 1.97 -22.90
N LEU A 43 19.85 2.06 -24.17
CA LEU A 43 19.14 2.81 -25.20
C LEU A 43 17.74 2.23 -25.49
N GLN A 44 17.61 0.91 -25.48
CA GLN A 44 16.32 0.24 -25.69
C GLN A 44 15.35 0.53 -24.53
N LEU A 45 15.85 0.53 -23.29
CA LEU A 45 15.07 0.93 -22.10
C LEU A 45 14.65 2.40 -22.17
N MET A 46 15.57 3.30 -22.59
CA MET A 46 15.23 4.71 -22.77
C MET A 46 14.20 4.91 -23.88
N GLN A 47 14.36 4.24 -25.02
CA GLN A 47 13.39 4.29 -26.12
C GLN A 47 12.03 3.73 -25.70
N LYS A 48 12.01 2.63 -24.94
CA LYS A 48 10.78 2.06 -24.38
C LYS A 48 10.08 3.07 -23.47
N SER A 49 10.83 3.79 -22.63
CA SER A 49 10.28 4.82 -21.73
C SER A 49 9.71 6.03 -22.48
N VAL A 50 10.28 6.39 -23.63
CA VAL A 50 9.80 7.52 -24.46
C VAL A 50 8.65 7.11 -25.38
N ASN A 51 8.62 5.85 -25.82
CA ASN A 51 7.64 5.33 -26.77
C ASN A 51 6.54 4.48 -26.11
N GLU A 52 6.51 4.40 -24.76
CA GLU A 52 5.35 3.77 -24.12
C GLU A 52 4.10 4.54 -24.53
N PRO A 53 3.13 3.90 -25.19
CA PRO A 53 1.88 4.56 -25.53
C PRO A 53 1.22 5.01 -24.23
N ASP A 54 0.73 6.25 -24.19
CA ASP A 54 -0.05 6.78 -23.06
C ASP A 54 -1.33 5.97 -22.80
N GLU A 55 -1.72 5.12 -23.72
CA GLU A 55 -2.87 4.24 -23.61
C GLU A 55 -2.53 2.95 -22.86
N PHE A 56 -3.12 2.79 -21.67
CA PHE A 56 -3.06 1.56 -20.90
C PHE A 56 -3.90 0.47 -21.61
N ASN A 57 -3.23 -0.57 -22.13
CA ASN A 57 -3.91 -1.76 -22.63
C ASN A 57 -3.87 -2.86 -21.53
N PRO A 58 -5.01 -3.20 -20.92
CA PRO A 58 -5.03 -4.18 -19.83
C PRO A 58 -4.56 -5.58 -20.27
N GLU A 59 -4.82 -6.00 -21.50
CA GLU A 59 -4.49 -7.36 -21.95
C GLU A 59 -2.98 -7.59 -22.11
N THR A 60 -2.22 -6.54 -22.45
CA THR A 60 -0.79 -6.64 -22.76
C THR A 60 0.11 -5.93 -21.75
N SER A 61 -0.46 -5.17 -20.82
CA SER A 61 0.31 -4.39 -19.86
C SER A 61 1.01 -5.27 -18.82
N GLU A 62 2.32 -5.11 -18.71
CA GLU A 62 3.15 -5.74 -17.67
C GLU A 62 3.45 -4.79 -16.51
N ARG A 63 2.70 -3.67 -16.39
CA ARG A 63 2.93 -2.66 -15.36
C ARG A 63 2.78 -3.25 -13.96
N THR A 64 3.62 -2.77 -13.05
CA THR A 64 3.49 -3.04 -11.62
C THR A 64 2.82 -1.86 -10.95
N PHE A 65 1.68 -2.11 -10.28
CA PHE A 65 0.99 -1.12 -9.47
C PHE A 65 1.32 -1.34 -8.00
N ARG A 66 1.76 -0.28 -7.33
CA ARG A 66 2.09 -0.27 -5.91
C ARG A 66 0.95 0.32 -5.12
N ILE A 67 0.42 -0.44 -4.17
CA ILE A 67 -0.76 -0.03 -3.41
C ILE A 67 -0.43 -0.02 -1.91
N SER A 68 -0.67 1.12 -1.25
CA SER A 68 -0.61 1.17 0.20
C SER A 68 -1.93 0.70 0.80
N LEU A 69 -1.87 -0.40 1.57
CA LEU A 69 -3.01 -1.00 2.27
C LEU A 69 -2.60 -1.34 3.72
N GLY A 70 -3.53 -1.15 4.67
CA GLY A 70 -3.42 -1.81 5.97
C GLY A 70 -3.91 -3.26 5.88
N ASP A 71 -3.49 -4.11 6.80
CA ASP A 71 -3.73 -5.57 6.82
C ASP A 71 -5.22 -5.97 6.70
N ILE A 72 -6.15 -5.21 7.28
CA ILE A 72 -7.60 -5.44 7.07
C ILE A 72 -7.98 -5.23 5.60
N ASN A 73 -7.51 -4.14 5.01
CA ASN A 73 -7.82 -3.78 3.63
C ASN A 73 -7.13 -4.72 2.65
N GLU A 74 -5.92 -5.18 2.94
CA GLU A 74 -5.26 -6.24 2.17
C GLU A 74 -6.14 -7.48 2.07
N GLY A 75 -6.56 -8.02 3.20
CA GLY A 75 -7.40 -9.21 3.25
C GLY A 75 -8.78 -9.05 2.62
N ARG A 76 -9.27 -7.80 2.46
CA ARG A 76 -10.56 -7.49 1.83
C ARG A 76 -10.45 -7.24 0.33
N ILE A 77 -9.40 -6.53 -0.10
CA ILE A 77 -9.29 -5.97 -1.45
C ILE A 77 -8.50 -6.90 -2.36
N LEU A 78 -7.34 -7.41 -1.92
CA LEU A 78 -6.41 -8.11 -2.82
C LEU A 78 -7.02 -9.38 -3.43
N ALA A 79 -7.79 -10.16 -2.68
CA ALA A 79 -8.41 -11.37 -3.20
C ALA A 79 -9.38 -11.06 -4.37
N ILE A 80 -10.19 -10.01 -4.21
CA ILE A 80 -11.15 -9.56 -5.23
C ILE A 80 -10.41 -8.95 -6.42
N LEU A 81 -9.40 -8.11 -6.13
CA LEU A 81 -8.59 -7.42 -7.14
C LEU A 81 -7.87 -8.44 -8.02
N MET A 82 -7.14 -9.39 -7.43
CA MET A 82 -6.39 -10.41 -8.17
C MET A 82 -7.29 -11.32 -9.02
N ASN A 83 -8.47 -11.68 -8.52
CA ASN A 83 -9.44 -12.44 -9.31
C ASN A 83 -9.91 -11.67 -10.56
N LYS A 84 -10.14 -10.35 -10.42
CA LYS A 84 -10.52 -9.50 -11.55
C LYS A 84 -9.36 -9.27 -12.51
N LEU A 85 -8.17 -8.96 -12.00
CA LEU A 85 -6.98 -8.72 -12.82
C LEU A 85 -6.59 -9.97 -13.61
N GLY A 86 -6.67 -11.16 -13.03
CA GLY A 86 -6.38 -12.40 -13.74
C GLY A 86 -7.24 -12.63 -14.99
N LYS A 87 -8.42 -11.98 -15.07
CA LYS A 87 -9.31 -12.04 -16.23
C LYS A 87 -9.14 -10.86 -17.20
N LEU A 88 -8.87 -9.66 -16.66
CA LEU A 88 -8.89 -8.42 -17.44
C LEU A 88 -7.49 -7.93 -17.82
N ALA A 89 -6.49 -8.21 -16.98
CA ALA A 89 -5.12 -7.73 -17.13
C ALA A 89 -4.13 -8.75 -16.56
N PRO A 90 -3.99 -9.93 -17.20
CA PRO A 90 -3.30 -11.10 -16.64
C PRO A 90 -1.81 -10.89 -16.39
N HIS A 91 -1.19 -9.92 -17.06
CA HIS A 91 0.24 -9.62 -16.93
C HIS A 91 0.56 -8.48 -15.96
N VAL A 92 -0.47 -7.77 -15.49
CA VAL A 92 -0.32 -6.70 -14.48
C VAL A 92 0.10 -7.31 -13.14
N LYS A 93 1.07 -6.65 -12.49
CA LYS A 93 1.58 -7.04 -11.16
C LYS A 93 1.09 -6.07 -10.10
N ILE A 94 0.81 -6.58 -8.91
CA ILE A 94 0.45 -5.78 -7.73
C ILE A 94 1.50 -6.00 -6.65
N GLU A 95 2.02 -4.91 -6.11
CA GLU A 95 2.82 -4.89 -4.90
C GLU A 95 2.03 -4.16 -3.82
N SER A 96 1.79 -4.82 -2.69
CA SER A 96 1.07 -4.24 -1.55
C SER A 96 2.01 -4.07 -0.37
N TYR A 97 2.01 -2.90 0.23
CA TYR A 97 2.69 -2.60 1.46
C TYR A 97 2.01 -1.43 2.18
N TYR A 98 2.35 -1.20 3.43
CA TYR A 98 1.80 -0.10 4.18
C TYR A 98 2.75 1.10 4.19
N SER A 99 2.25 2.25 3.78
CA SER A 99 2.89 3.56 3.95
C SER A 99 2.19 4.37 5.02
N GLY A 100 2.94 5.10 5.83
CA GLY A 100 2.36 6.03 6.81
C GLY A 100 1.49 7.09 6.13
N ARG A 101 0.38 7.48 6.76
CA ARG A 101 -0.59 8.46 6.21
C ARG A 101 0.05 9.78 5.82
N ASP A 102 1.02 10.22 6.58
CA ASP A 102 1.82 11.42 6.36
C ASP A 102 2.74 11.31 5.13
N GLN A 103 3.15 10.09 4.77
CA GLN A 103 4.01 9.81 3.61
C GLN A 103 3.23 9.58 2.32
N VAL A 104 1.97 9.13 2.41
CA VAL A 104 1.14 8.76 1.26
C VAL A 104 1.03 9.88 0.22
N PRO A 105 0.75 11.15 0.55
CA PRO A 105 0.65 12.21 -0.48
C PRO A 105 1.95 12.37 -1.26
N HIS A 106 3.10 12.32 -0.60
CA HIS A 106 4.41 12.42 -1.26
C HIS A 106 4.67 11.19 -2.15
N ALA A 107 4.45 9.99 -1.64
CA ALA A 107 4.67 8.76 -2.38
C ALA A 107 3.78 8.63 -3.64
N LEU A 108 2.55 9.16 -3.58
CA LEU A 108 1.67 9.25 -4.76
C LEU A 108 2.20 10.28 -5.77
N ALA A 109 2.65 11.46 -5.31
CA ALA A 109 3.18 12.51 -6.18
C ALA A 109 4.50 12.10 -6.86
N THR A 110 5.30 11.25 -6.23
CA THR A 110 6.57 10.74 -6.79
C THR A 110 6.43 9.42 -7.53
N ASN A 111 5.21 8.89 -7.70
CA ASN A 111 4.94 7.57 -8.31
C ASN A 111 5.60 6.38 -7.57
N GLU A 112 6.02 6.56 -6.33
CA GLU A 112 6.40 5.44 -5.44
C GLU A 112 5.19 4.56 -5.12
N LEU A 113 4.00 5.19 -5.02
CA LEU A 113 2.70 4.54 -4.93
C LEU A 113 1.84 4.88 -6.14
N SER A 114 1.09 3.90 -6.63
CA SER A 114 0.04 4.10 -7.61
C SER A 114 -1.30 4.43 -6.95
N PHE A 115 -1.57 3.79 -5.80
CA PHE A 115 -2.81 3.94 -5.04
C PHE A 115 -2.56 3.82 -3.54
N ALA A 116 -3.47 4.38 -2.75
CA ALA A 116 -3.54 4.14 -1.32
C ALA A 116 -4.99 4.01 -0.88
N VAL A 117 -5.27 3.08 0.04
CA VAL A 117 -6.62 2.91 0.63
C VAL A 117 -6.51 3.02 2.14
N ASP A 118 -7.00 4.10 2.66
CA ASP A 118 -7.03 4.40 4.10
C ASP A 118 -8.24 5.28 4.40
N PRO A 119 -8.90 5.16 5.55
CA PRO A 119 -10.05 5.99 5.91
C PRO A 119 -9.73 7.47 6.04
N PHE A 120 -8.46 7.82 6.29
CA PHE A 120 -8.00 9.19 6.48
C PHE A 120 -6.66 9.44 5.79
N ILE A 121 -6.70 9.75 4.51
CA ILE A 121 -5.56 10.31 3.80
C ILE A 121 -5.74 11.83 3.78
N PRO A 122 -4.74 12.61 4.21
CA PRO A 122 -4.81 14.07 4.11
C PRO A 122 -5.06 14.49 2.66
N ASN A 123 -6.00 15.39 2.45
CA ASN A 123 -6.23 15.94 1.13
C ASN A 123 -4.99 16.71 0.67
N SER A 124 -4.53 16.43 -0.53
CA SER A 124 -3.46 17.14 -1.23
C SER A 124 -4.02 17.69 -2.54
N LYS A 125 -3.47 18.81 -3.01
CA LYS A 125 -3.84 19.36 -4.33
C LYS A 125 -3.44 18.43 -5.48
N ASP A 126 -2.46 17.56 -5.23
CA ASP A 126 -1.86 16.68 -6.23
C ASP A 126 -2.42 15.26 -6.18
N THR A 127 -3.44 15.00 -5.34
CA THR A 127 -4.06 13.68 -5.22
C THR A 127 -5.57 13.74 -5.39
N ASN A 128 -6.10 12.78 -6.14
CA ASN A 128 -7.54 12.56 -6.25
C ASN A 128 -7.96 11.47 -5.29
N SER A 129 -9.11 11.65 -4.65
CA SER A 129 -9.69 10.63 -3.77
C SER A 129 -11.10 10.26 -4.18
N MET A 130 -11.43 8.98 -4.02
CA MET A 130 -12.78 8.48 -4.22
C MET A 130 -13.15 7.52 -3.11
N LYS A 131 -14.44 7.52 -2.74
CA LYS A 131 -14.96 6.59 -1.75
C LYS A 131 -15.11 5.21 -2.39
N VAL A 132 -14.44 4.22 -1.83
CA VAL A 132 -14.50 2.83 -2.31
C VAL A 132 -15.60 2.04 -1.60
N PHE A 133 -15.71 2.19 -0.27
CA PHE A 133 -16.74 1.55 0.56
C PHE A 133 -16.94 2.32 1.86
N SER A 134 -18.00 1.96 2.58
CA SER A 134 -18.26 2.41 3.96
C SER A 134 -18.35 1.22 4.88
N ASP A 135 -17.97 1.43 6.11
CA ASP A 135 -18.14 0.48 7.20
C ASP A 135 -18.49 1.25 8.48
N ARG A 136 -18.93 0.57 9.52
CA ARG A 136 -19.14 1.16 10.83
C ARG A 136 -18.25 0.48 11.85
N PHE A 137 -17.87 1.21 12.89
CA PHE A 137 -17.10 0.65 13.99
C PHE A 137 -18.03 0.03 15.03
N VAL A 138 -17.54 -1.06 15.62
CA VAL A 138 -18.22 -1.80 16.68
C VAL A 138 -17.24 -2.18 17.77
N VAL A 139 -17.75 -2.56 18.94
CA VAL A 139 -17.00 -3.19 20.02
C VAL A 139 -17.14 -4.69 19.88
N ALA A 140 -16.11 -5.35 19.32
CA ALA A 140 -16.08 -6.80 19.22
C ALA A 140 -15.58 -7.43 20.53
N HIS A 141 -16.18 -8.57 20.90
CA HIS A 141 -15.91 -9.31 22.14
C HIS A 141 -16.14 -10.80 21.93
N ARG A 142 -15.72 -11.66 22.89
CA ARG A 142 -16.01 -13.09 22.87
C ARG A 142 -17.52 -13.37 23.10
N ALA A 143 -18.01 -14.51 22.64
CA ALA A 143 -19.44 -14.85 22.69
C ALA A 143 -20.08 -14.76 24.10
N ASN A 144 -19.36 -15.19 25.14
CA ASN A 144 -19.86 -15.21 26.51
C ASN A 144 -19.34 -14.02 27.35
N HIS A 145 -18.94 -12.92 26.73
CA HIS A 145 -18.59 -11.70 27.44
C HIS A 145 -19.82 -11.08 28.08
N TYR A 146 -19.70 -10.44 29.26
CA TYR A 146 -20.87 -9.85 29.93
C TYR A 146 -21.58 -8.78 29.08
N VAL A 147 -20.83 -8.08 28.21
CA VAL A 147 -21.36 -7.08 27.26
C VAL A 147 -22.34 -7.70 26.27
N SER A 148 -22.27 -9.00 25.97
CA SER A 148 -23.23 -9.67 25.08
C SER A 148 -24.66 -9.65 25.58
N LYS A 149 -24.88 -9.33 26.88
CA LYS A 149 -26.21 -9.20 27.50
C LYS A 149 -26.74 -7.77 27.47
N ILE A 150 -25.95 -6.81 26.99
CA ILE A 150 -26.30 -5.40 26.92
C ILE A 150 -26.78 -5.11 25.49
N GLU A 151 -28.03 -4.72 25.34
CA GLU A 151 -28.60 -4.42 24.03
C GLU A 151 -28.05 -3.11 23.44
N ASN A 152 -27.93 -2.08 24.27
CA ASN A 152 -27.39 -0.78 23.89
C ASN A 152 -26.36 -0.36 24.93
N ILE A 153 -25.09 -0.53 24.61
CA ILE A 153 -24.00 -0.16 25.52
C ILE A 153 -23.96 1.35 25.72
N THR A 154 -23.90 1.79 26.96
CA THR A 154 -23.69 3.19 27.29
C THR A 154 -22.21 3.58 27.19
N LEU A 155 -21.95 4.88 27.12
CA LEU A 155 -20.56 5.38 27.10
C LEU A 155 -19.80 4.99 28.38
N GLU A 156 -20.47 5.04 29.53
CA GLU A 156 -19.86 4.66 30.81
C GLU A 156 -19.50 3.17 30.85
N GLU A 157 -20.37 2.30 30.38
CA GLU A 157 -20.08 0.86 30.28
C GLU A 157 -18.96 0.57 29.30
N MET A 158 -18.93 1.25 28.15
CA MET A 158 -17.87 1.15 27.16
C MET A 158 -16.50 1.54 27.75
N LEU A 159 -16.43 2.58 28.59
CA LEU A 159 -15.20 3.02 29.23
C LEU A 159 -14.67 2.08 30.32
N LYS A 160 -15.53 1.19 30.84
CA LYS A 160 -15.12 0.14 31.81
C LYS A 160 -14.48 -1.07 31.15
N LEU A 161 -14.56 -1.18 29.81
CA LEU A 161 -13.97 -2.28 29.06
C LEU A 161 -12.46 -2.08 28.89
N LYS A 162 -11.76 -3.21 28.77
CA LYS A 162 -10.33 -3.25 28.44
C LYS A 162 -10.16 -3.58 26.97
N TYR A 163 -9.34 -2.81 26.29
CA TYR A 163 -9.23 -2.88 24.84
C TYR A 163 -7.88 -3.38 24.35
N ILE A 164 -7.93 -3.96 23.16
CA ILE A 164 -6.77 -4.21 22.32
C ILE A 164 -6.60 -2.99 21.40
N ASN A 165 -5.46 -2.32 21.51
CA ASN A 165 -5.06 -1.28 20.56
C ASN A 165 -4.27 -1.93 19.42
N ILE A 166 -4.67 -1.64 18.17
CA ILE A 166 -3.96 -2.11 16.99
C ILE A 166 -3.26 -0.93 16.33
N SER A 167 -1.95 -0.99 16.30
CA SER A 167 -1.17 0.04 15.62
C SER A 167 0.19 -0.49 15.19
N ASN A 168 0.47 -0.39 13.91
CA ASN A 168 1.80 -0.59 13.33
C ASN A 168 2.73 0.63 13.52
N ARG A 169 2.25 1.68 14.18
CA ARG A 169 3.00 2.90 14.48
C ARG A 169 3.46 2.89 15.93
N LYS A 170 4.65 3.39 16.21
CA LYS A 170 5.12 3.60 17.59
C LYS A 170 4.29 4.64 18.33
N ARG A 171 3.74 5.62 17.63
CA ARG A 171 2.86 6.68 18.14
C ARG A 171 1.72 6.92 17.13
N GLY A 172 0.57 7.38 17.61
CA GLY A 172 -0.61 7.70 16.81
C GLY A 172 -1.83 6.89 17.22
N ALA A 173 -2.98 7.49 17.04
CA ALA A 173 -4.29 6.91 17.32
C ALA A 173 -4.92 6.33 16.05
N TYR A 174 -5.72 5.29 16.19
CA TYR A 174 -6.58 4.80 15.14
C TYR A 174 -7.85 5.68 15.05
N VAL A 175 -8.65 5.50 14.00
CA VAL A 175 -9.81 6.36 13.71
C VAL A 175 -10.74 6.52 14.91
N VAL A 176 -11.13 5.40 15.52
CA VAL A 176 -12.05 5.42 16.68
C VAL A 176 -11.39 6.10 17.88
N GLU A 177 -10.11 5.85 18.12
CA GLU A 177 -9.36 6.51 19.19
C GLU A 177 -9.28 8.03 18.97
N MET A 178 -9.13 8.48 17.73
CA MET A 178 -9.13 9.91 17.41
C MET A 178 -10.48 10.56 17.74
N GLU A 179 -11.59 9.88 17.42
CA GLU A 179 -12.92 10.38 17.78
C GLU A 179 -13.14 10.36 19.30
N MET A 180 -12.70 9.31 19.98
CA MET A 180 -12.74 9.25 21.45
C MET A 180 -11.91 10.36 22.09
N GLN A 181 -10.72 10.65 21.55
CA GLN A 181 -9.88 11.76 22.02
C GLN A 181 -10.55 13.13 21.86
N LYS A 182 -11.24 13.35 20.72
CA LYS A 182 -12.05 14.57 20.52
C LYS A 182 -13.14 14.74 21.59
N MET A 183 -13.72 13.62 22.03
CA MET A 183 -14.70 13.59 23.12
C MET A 183 -14.07 13.55 24.52
N GLN A 184 -12.74 13.66 24.61
CA GLN A 184 -11.97 13.58 25.86
C GLN A 184 -12.12 12.23 26.58
N LEU A 185 -12.39 11.15 25.84
CA LEU A 185 -12.55 9.80 26.37
C LEU A 185 -11.21 9.05 26.30
N GLN A 186 -10.89 8.35 27.37
CA GLN A 186 -9.65 7.57 27.50
C GLN A 186 -9.98 6.13 27.92
N PRO A 187 -10.27 5.22 26.97
CA PRO A 187 -10.49 3.82 27.27
C PRO A 187 -9.20 3.14 27.74
N GLU A 188 -9.32 2.14 28.60
CA GLU A 188 -8.18 1.35 29.08
C GLU A 188 -7.65 0.44 27.94
N MET A 189 -6.46 0.75 27.45
CA MET A 189 -5.75 -0.09 26.46
C MET A 189 -4.86 -1.09 27.18
N ALA A 190 -5.36 -2.32 27.37
CA ALA A 190 -4.65 -3.37 28.09
C ALA A 190 -3.61 -4.10 27.25
N LEU A 191 -3.76 -4.11 25.93
CA LEU A 191 -2.84 -4.73 24.99
C LEU A 191 -2.62 -3.81 23.78
N ARG A 192 -1.39 -3.74 23.33
CA ARG A 192 -1.06 -3.16 22.02
C ARG A 192 -0.50 -4.25 21.12
N ALA A 193 -1.16 -4.51 20.00
CA ALA A 193 -0.71 -5.44 18.97
C ALA A 193 -0.41 -4.68 17.65
N GLN A 194 0.40 -5.28 16.81
CA GLN A 194 0.81 -4.66 15.55
C GLN A 194 -0.17 -4.95 14.42
N HIS A 195 -0.77 -6.12 14.40
CA HIS A 195 -1.58 -6.63 13.29
C HIS A 195 -2.99 -7.00 13.73
N TYR A 196 -3.97 -6.69 12.88
CA TYR A 196 -5.37 -7.07 13.14
C TYR A 196 -5.59 -8.59 13.09
N LEU A 197 -4.86 -9.31 12.25
CA LEU A 197 -5.08 -10.75 12.03
C LEU A 197 -4.90 -11.63 13.28
N VAL A 198 -4.14 -11.17 14.28
CA VAL A 198 -3.96 -11.91 15.55
C VAL A 198 -5.11 -11.64 16.54
N THR A 199 -5.87 -10.58 16.35
CA THR A 199 -6.84 -10.11 17.36
C THR A 199 -8.06 -11.01 17.54
N PRO A 200 -8.60 -11.71 16.52
CA PRO A 200 -9.73 -12.59 16.71
C PRO A 200 -9.45 -13.71 17.74
N GLU A 201 -8.23 -14.24 17.73
CA GLU A 201 -7.84 -15.28 18.70
C GLU A 201 -7.72 -14.72 20.12
N ILE A 202 -7.12 -13.53 20.25
CA ILE A 202 -6.99 -12.85 21.54
C ILE A 202 -8.36 -12.51 22.11
N VAL A 203 -9.27 -11.98 21.28
CA VAL A 203 -10.64 -11.65 21.70
C VAL A 203 -11.39 -12.91 22.15
N ARG A 204 -11.27 -14.04 21.44
CA ARG A 204 -11.94 -15.29 21.84
C ARG A 204 -11.43 -15.87 23.14
N SER A 205 -10.14 -15.71 23.42
CA SER A 205 -9.45 -16.33 24.56
C SER A 205 -9.35 -15.43 25.81
N SER A 206 -9.88 -14.20 25.74
CA SER A 206 -9.76 -13.23 26.85
C SER A 206 -11.03 -12.38 27.02
N ASP A 207 -11.06 -11.54 28.05
CA ASP A 207 -12.08 -10.51 28.26
C ASP A 207 -11.72 -9.16 27.58
N LEU A 208 -10.71 -9.15 26.72
CA LEU A 208 -10.35 -7.95 25.97
C LEU A 208 -11.33 -7.73 24.82
N CYS A 209 -11.70 -6.47 24.65
CA CYS A 209 -12.55 -6.01 23.56
C CYS A 209 -11.71 -5.38 22.44
N LEU A 210 -12.24 -5.38 21.23
CA LEU A 210 -11.60 -4.79 20.07
C LEU A 210 -12.52 -3.76 19.41
N LEU A 211 -12.03 -2.55 19.24
CA LEU A 211 -12.68 -1.55 18.39
C LEU A 211 -12.29 -1.84 16.94
N CYS A 212 -13.23 -2.33 16.15
CA CYS A 212 -12.97 -2.71 14.76
C CYS A 212 -14.15 -2.43 13.84
N ALA A 213 -13.92 -2.54 12.54
CA ALA A 213 -14.98 -2.50 11.54
C ALA A 213 -15.95 -3.68 11.71
N GLU A 214 -17.26 -3.44 11.54
CA GLU A 214 -18.29 -4.48 11.68
C GLU A 214 -18.05 -5.65 10.73
N THR A 215 -17.65 -5.35 9.48
CA THR A 215 -17.34 -6.42 8.51
C THR A 215 -16.18 -7.29 8.95
N PHE A 216 -15.21 -6.74 9.69
CA PHE A 216 -14.12 -7.53 10.29
C PHE A 216 -14.66 -8.45 11.39
N ALA A 217 -15.44 -7.93 12.32
CA ALA A 217 -16.05 -8.74 13.39
C ALA A 217 -16.89 -9.89 12.81
N LYS A 218 -17.74 -9.61 11.83
CA LYS A 218 -18.56 -10.62 11.12
C LYS A 218 -17.72 -11.68 10.41
N LYS A 219 -16.70 -11.25 9.64
CA LYS A 219 -15.80 -12.15 8.90
C LYS A 219 -15.10 -13.14 9.82
N HIS A 220 -14.76 -12.72 11.03
CA HIS A 220 -14.04 -13.53 11.99
C HIS A 220 -14.95 -14.20 13.04
N GLY A 221 -16.28 -14.10 12.90
CA GLY A 221 -17.24 -14.74 13.79
C GLY A 221 -17.18 -14.24 15.24
N LEU A 222 -16.81 -12.95 15.42
CA LEU A 222 -16.81 -12.32 16.74
C LEU A 222 -18.20 -11.77 17.05
N SER A 223 -18.63 -11.88 18.32
CA SER A 223 -19.78 -11.13 18.82
C SER A 223 -19.42 -9.65 18.92
N TYR A 224 -20.40 -8.77 18.77
CA TYR A 224 -20.17 -7.33 18.89
C TYR A 224 -21.39 -6.57 19.35
N VAL A 225 -21.16 -5.39 19.92
CA VAL A 225 -22.20 -4.39 20.20
C VAL A 225 -21.85 -3.09 19.46
N GLU A 226 -22.87 -2.29 19.17
CA GLU A 226 -22.70 -1.01 18.48
C GLU A 226 -22.04 0.02 19.39
N LEU A 227 -21.32 0.97 18.80
CA LEU A 227 -20.80 2.10 19.54
C LEU A 227 -21.95 3.03 19.96
N PRO A 228 -21.90 3.63 21.17
CA PRO A 228 -22.92 4.60 21.62
C PRO A 228 -22.78 5.98 20.92
N PHE A 229 -21.93 6.10 19.92
CA PHE A 229 -21.72 7.30 19.11
C PHE A 229 -21.34 6.92 17.68
N LYS A 230 -21.45 7.86 16.74
CA LYS A 230 -21.09 7.67 15.33
C LYS A 230 -19.62 7.99 15.08
N VAL A 231 -18.98 7.16 14.25
CA VAL A 231 -17.60 7.35 13.76
C VAL A 231 -17.61 7.35 12.24
#